data_6a62e0c600fde00592625a6f3d2a7a90
#
_entry.id   6a62e0c600fde00592625a6f3d2a7a90
#
_cell.length_a   1.000
_cell.length_b   1.000
_cell.length_c   1.000
_cell.angle_alpha   90.00
_cell.angle_beta   90.00
_cell.angle_gamma   90.00
#
_symmetry.space_group_name_H-M   'P 1'
#
loop_
_entity.id
_entity.type
_entity.pdbx_description
1 polymer ?
#
loop_
_entity_poly.entity_id
_entity_poly.type
_entity_poly.pdbx_seq_one_letter_code
_entity_poly.pdbx_strand_id
1 'polypeptide(L)'
;MYVGLKMTTDVISVTPKTLLMDAHNLMEKNKVLMLPVLDKEKLVGYLDKEDVNAALPSSATMLSRHELLSVLKKVTIEHLIRKDIVTVTPETDIETAAELMAEHELHGLAVVDSSNRLVGYITHRIMLDVLVEEMGLHRGGKRFAIEFKDRPGVMAEVSKIISDMGINFVSASSFYHGDNCILVFRVQTEDLTPILKILKERNYNIVGPEYFAQTWSQTK
;
A
#
# COMPACT_ATOMS: atom_id res chain seq x y z
N MET A 1 11.76 4.23 -2.53
CA MET A 1 11.56 4.97 -1.22
C MET A 1 11.74 3.99 -0.08
N TYR A 2 12.08 4.44 1.16
CA TYR A 2 12.32 3.53 2.30
C TYR A 2 11.16 3.55 3.30
N VAL A 3 10.91 2.39 3.93
CA VAL A 3 9.87 2.20 4.96
C VAL A 3 9.97 3.23 6.08
N GLY A 4 11.19 3.52 6.56
CA GLY A 4 11.43 4.49 7.65
C GLY A 4 10.96 5.91 7.38
N LEU A 5 10.78 6.29 6.10
CA LEU A 5 10.25 7.61 5.73
C LEU A 5 8.72 7.69 5.82
N LYS A 6 8.04 6.54 5.90
CA LYS A 6 6.57 6.45 5.81
C LYS A 6 5.91 5.69 6.95
N MET A 7 6.64 4.86 7.69
CA MET A 7 6.11 4.13 8.83
C MET A 7 5.54 5.07 9.89
N THR A 8 4.54 4.62 10.63
CA THR A 8 4.13 5.27 11.86
C THR A 8 5.02 4.81 13.02
N THR A 9 5.46 5.73 13.86
CA THR A 9 6.22 5.44 15.08
C THR A 9 5.36 5.35 16.32
N ASP A 10 4.13 5.89 16.27
CA ASP A 10 3.12 5.72 17.32
C ASP A 10 2.36 4.41 17.06
N VAL A 11 2.97 3.29 17.45
CA VAL A 11 2.47 1.96 17.15
C VAL A 11 1.48 1.52 18.21
N ILE A 12 0.24 1.29 17.78
CA ILE A 12 -0.77 0.67 18.63
C ILE A 12 -0.49 -0.82 18.70
N SER A 13 -0.19 -1.32 19.88
CA SER A 13 0.12 -2.73 20.13
C SER A 13 -0.69 -3.29 21.31
N VAL A 14 -0.72 -4.60 21.42
CA VAL A 14 -1.38 -5.33 22.50
C VAL A 14 -0.40 -6.33 23.12
N THR A 15 -0.79 -6.92 24.25
CA THR A 15 -0.03 -8.00 24.90
C THR A 15 -0.83 -9.30 24.87
N PRO A 16 -0.21 -10.48 25.04
CA PRO A 16 -0.93 -11.75 25.08
C PRO A 16 -2.07 -11.80 26.12
N LYS A 17 -1.94 -11.01 27.19
CA LYS A 17 -2.92 -10.91 28.27
C LYS A 17 -4.04 -9.88 28.02
N THR A 18 -3.97 -9.16 26.90
CA THR A 18 -5.04 -8.22 26.53
C THR A 18 -6.37 -8.98 26.36
N LEU A 19 -7.44 -8.44 26.88
CA LEU A 19 -8.77 -9.06 26.75
C LEU A 19 -9.26 -8.95 25.30
N LEU A 20 -9.96 -9.98 24.85
CA LEU A 20 -10.52 -10.06 23.50
C LEU A 20 -11.36 -8.83 23.15
N MET A 21 -12.24 -8.42 24.08
CA MET A 21 -13.08 -7.24 23.87
C MET A 21 -12.29 -5.94 23.80
N ASP A 22 -11.21 -5.83 24.59
CA ASP A 22 -10.37 -4.62 24.57
C ASP A 22 -9.59 -4.54 23.24
N ALA A 23 -9.07 -5.66 22.75
CA ALA A 23 -8.41 -5.73 21.45
C ALA A 23 -9.40 -5.39 20.33
N HIS A 24 -10.61 -5.96 20.34
CA HIS A 24 -11.66 -5.63 19.37
C HIS A 24 -11.98 -4.13 19.36
N ASN A 25 -12.23 -3.55 20.54
CA ASN A 25 -12.55 -2.12 20.68
C ASN A 25 -11.39 -1.23 20.22
N LEU A 26 -10.14 -1.65 20.48
CA LEU A 26 -8.95 -0.94 20.05
C LEU A 26 -8.84 -0.94 18.51
N MET A 27 -9.10 -2.07 17.87
CA MET A 27 -9.13 -2.20 16.42
C MET A 27 -10.22 -1.35 15.77
N GLU A 28 -11.43 -1.38 16.33
CA GLU A 28 -12.58 -0.60 15.84
C GLU A 28 -12.33 0.91 15.96
N LYS A 29 -11.91 1.35 17.15
CA LYS A 29 -11.64 2.77 17.43
C LYS A 29 -10.60 3.35 16.50
N ASN A 30 -9.53 2.61 16.22
CA ASN A 30 -8.40 3.06 15.42
C ASN A 30 -8.49 2.65 13.94
N LYS A 31 -9.54 1.90 13.56
CA LYS A 31 -9.77 1.39 12.19
C LYS A 31 -8.57 0.61 11.66
N VAL A 32 -7.96 -0.20 12.51
CA VAL A 32 -6.84 -1.08 12.15
C VAL A 32 -7.32 -2.51 11.98
N LEU A 33 -6.72 -3.23 11.04
CA LEU A 33 -7.07 -4.61 10.71
C LEU A 33 -6.12 -5.62 11.37
N MET A 34 -4.96 -5.17 11.81
CA MET A 34 -3.95 -6.02 12.44
C MET A 34 -3.21 -5.22 13.51
N LEU A 35 -2.88 -5.87 14.61
CA LEU A 35 -2.12 -5.29 15.72
C LEU A 35 -0.87 -6.15 16.00
N PRO A 36 0.31 -5.53 16.16
CA PRO A 36 1.46 -6.24 16.71
C PRO A 36 1.22 -6.61 18.18
N VAL A 37 1.63 -7.81 18.54
CA VAL A 37 1.55 -8.32 19.90
C VAL A 37 2.94 -8.31 20.52
N LEU A 38 3.09 -7.61 21.64
CA LEU A 38 4.34 -7.47 22.35
C LEU A 38 4.30 -8.23 23.68
N ASP A 39 5.33 -8.99 23.99
CA ASP A 39 5.62 -9.50 25.34
C ASP A 39 6.96 -8.96 25.80
N LYS A 40 6.95 -8.20 26.91
CA LYS A 40 8.16 -7.54 27.45
C LYS A 40 8.96 -6.78 26.36
N GLU A 41 8.24 -5.96 25.59
CA GLU A 41 8.79 -5.14 24.48
C GLU A 41 9.27 -5.92 23.25
N LYS A 42 9.16 -7.25 23.23
CA LYS A 42 9.50 -8.07 22.08
C LYS A 42 8.26 -8.39 21.27
N LEU A 43 8.37 -8.30 19.97
CA LEU A 43 7.32 -8.74 19.06
C LEU A 43 7.21 -10.28 19.14
N VAL A 44 6.01 -10.76 19.51
CA VAL A 44 5.73 -12.20 19.66
C VAL A 44 4.69 -12.71 18.68
N GLY A 45 4.10 -11.83 17.87
CA GLY A 45 3.15 -12.18 16.83
C GLY A 45 2.28 -11.02 16.43
N TYR A 46 1.26 -11.37 15.67
CA TYR A 46 0.21 -10.45 15.23
C TYR A 46 -1.16 -10.94 15.66
N LEU A 47 -2.05 -9.99 15.88
CA LEU A 47 -3.48 -10.23 16.09
C LEU A 47 -4.24 -9.68 14.89
N ASP A 48 -4.93 -10.55 14.17
CA ASP A 48 -5.76 -10.17 13.02
C ASP A 48 -7.20 -9.89 13.43
N LYS A 49 -7.84 -8.92 12.80
CA LYS A 49 -9.22 -8.53 13.09
C LYS A 49 -10.23 -9.61 12.75
N GLU A 50 -9.97 -10.41 11.72
CA GLU A 50 -10.85 -11.51 11.34
C GLU A 50 -10.85 -12.60 12.42
N ASP A 51 -9.68 -12.94 12.97
CA ASP A 51 -9.55 -13.91 14.07
C ASP A 51 -10.26 -13.40 15.33
N VAL A 52 -10.12 -12.11 15.64
CA VAL A 52 -10.82 -11.47 16.75
C VAL A 52 -12.34 -11.54 16.56
N ASN A 53 -12.83 -11.21 15.36
CA ASN A 53 -14.26 -11.25 15.07
C ASN A 53 -14.81 -12.68 15.09
N ALA A 54 -14.07 -13.67 14.58
CA ALA A 54 -14.45 -15.06 14.63
C ALA A 54 -14.50 -15.64 16.05
N ALA A 55 -13.68 -15.10 16.95
CA ALA A 55 -13.68 -15.50 18.36
C ALA A 55 -14.78 -14.83 19.20
N LEU A 56 -15.44 -13.79 18.67
CA LEU A 56 -16.58 -13.17 19.31
C LEU A 56 -17.84 -14.02 19.13
N PRO A 57 -18.70 -14.13 20.15
CA PRO A 57 -19.96 -14.85 20.02
C PRO A 57 -20.85 -14.25 18.93
N SER A 58 -21.42 -15.10 18.11
CA SER A 58 -22.41 -14.67 17.11
C SER A 58 -23.70 -14.20 17.77
N SER A 59 -24.49 -13.38 17.07
CA SER A 59 -25.83 -12.95 17.49
C SER A 59 -26.82 -14.12 17.66
N ALA A 60 -26.48 -15.31 17.17
CA ALA A 60 -27.29 -16.54 17.28
C ALA A 60 -27.00 -17.36 18.56
N THR A 61 -26.13 -16.86 19.44
CA THR A 61 -25.78 -17.59 20.67
C THR A 61 -27.00 -17.67 21.63
N MET A 62 -27.21 -18.83 22.25
CA MET A 62 -28.31 -19.05 23.20
C MET A 62 -28.03 -18.48 24.63
N LEU A 63 -26.81 -17.95 24.84
CA LEU A 63 -26.47 -17.35 26.12
C LEU A 63 -27.20 -16.02 26.35
N SER A 64 -27.63 -15.77 27.56
CA SER A 64 -28.13 -14.45 27.93
C SER A 64 -27.02 -13.41 27.81
N ARG A 65 -27.38 -12.16 27.53
CA ARG A 65 -26.44 -11.05 27.43
C ARG A 65 -25.50 -10.93 28.64
N HIS A 66 -26.01 -11.30 29.83
CA HIS A 66 -25.22 -11.22 31.07
C HIS A 66 -24.16 -12.32 31.16
N GLU A 67 -24.54 -13.55 30.82
CA GLU A 67 -23.63 -14.70 30.77
C GLU A 67 -22.52 -14.47 29.71
N LEU A 68 -22.92 -13.99 28.56
CA LEU A 68 -21.99 -13.64 27.45
C LEU A 68 -20.93 -12.62 27.89
N LEU A 69 -21.36 -11.52 28.53
CA LEU A 69 -20.46 -10.49 29.04
C LEU A 69 -19.55 -11.03 30.17
N SER A 70 -20.03 -11.96 30.98
CA SER A 70 -19.23 -12.56 32.06
C SER A 70 -18.12 -13.47 31.52
N VAL A 71 -18.35 -14.18 30.40
CA VAL A 71 -17.38 -15.02 29.74
C VAL A 71 -16.35 -14.14 29.02
N LEU A 72 -16.81 -13.19 28.21
CA LEU A 72 -15.93 -12.31 27.42
C LEU A 72 -14.98 -11.46 28.26
N LYS A 73 -15.35 -11.12 29.49
CA LYS A 73 -14.48 -10.40 30.44
C LYS A 73 -13.26 -11.19 30.90
N LYS A 74 -13.14 -12.48 30.56
CA LYS A 74 -12.03 -13.34 30.99
C LYS A 74 -11.21 -13.90 29.82
N VAL A 75 -11.69 -13.74 28.59
CA VAL A 75 -11.02 -14.27 27.41
C VAL A 75 -9.90 -13.32 27.00
N THR A 76 -8.67 -13.83 26.94
CA THR A 76 -7.50 -13.13 26.43
C THR A 76 -7.25 -13.49 24.97
N ILE A 77 -6.44 -12.69 24.28
CA ILE A 77 -6.08 -12.93 22.89
C ILE A 77 -4.97 -13.98 22.69
N GLU A 78 -4.45 -14.56 23.76
CA GLU A 78 -3.26 -15.42 23.74
C GLU A 78 -3.34 -16.56 22.71
N HIS A 79 -4.53 -17.16 22.54
CA HIS A 79 -4.76 -18.25 21.58
C HIS A 79 -5.03 -17.80 20.14
N LEU A 80 -5.19 -16.49 19.92
CA LEU A 80 -5.46 -15.90 18.60
C LEU A 80 -4.21 -15.30 17.97
N ILE A 81 -3.08 -15.34 18.67
CA ILE A 81 -1.84 -14.75 18.19
C ILE A 81 -1.27 -15.58 17.05
N ARG A 82 -1.19 -14.97 15.87
CA ARG A 82 -0.45 -15.53 14.73
C ARG A 82 1.05 -15.36 14.99
N LYS A 83 1.78 -16.45 14.91
CA LYS A 83 3.23 -16.49 15.23
C LYS A 83 4.14 -16.42 14.01
N ASP A 84 3.57 -16.44 12.82
CA ASP A 84 4.30 -16.27 11.55
C ASP A 84 4.66 -14.81 11.38
N ILE A 85 5.77 -14.43 12.03
CA ILE A 85 6.17 -13.03 12.15
C ILE A 85 7.00 -12.65 10.92
N VAL A 86 6.44 -11.78 10.08
CA VAL A 86 7.16 -11.09 9.01
C VAL A 86 7.42 -9.65 9.45
N THR A 87 8.68 -9.25 9.42
CA THR A 87 9.10 -7.89 9.81
C THR A 87 9.95 -7.27 8.73
N VAL A 88 10.06 -5.97 8.76
CA VAL A 88 10.97 -5.19 7.92
C VAL A 88 11.78 -4.23 8.79
N THR A 89 12.81 -3.62 8.22
CA THR A 89 13.59 -2.57 8.89
C THR A 89 13.28 -1.19 8.30
N PRO A 90 13.65 -0.08 8.93
CA PRO A 90 13.47 1.25 8.36
C PRO A 90 14.15 1.43 7.00
N GLU A 91 15.23 0.66 6.73
CA GLU A 91 16.01 0.71 5.49
C GLU A 91 15.42 -0.18 4.38
N THR A 92 14.37 -0.94 4.65
CA THR A 92 13.68 -1.76 3.64
C THR A 92 13.04 -0.86 2.60
N ASP A 93 13.18 -1.21 1.32
CA ASP A 93 12.49 -0.54 0.22
C ASP A 93 10.98 -0.72 0.36
N ILE A 94 10.22 0.31 0.00
CA ILE A 94 8.76 0.31 0.15
C ILE A 94 8.10 -0.76 -0.73
N GLU A 95 8.68 -1.02 -1.90
CA GLU A 95 8.24 -2.04 -2.86
C GLU A 95 8.38 -3.44 -2.26
N THR A 96 9.52 -3.72 -1.62
CA THR A 96 9.77 -4.99 -0.91
C THR A 96 8.77 -5.19 0.23
N ALA A 97 8.49 -4.13 1.00
CA ALA A 97 7.49 -4.22 2.06
C ALA A 97 6.07 -4.47 1.51
N ALA A 98 5.72 -3.87 0.37
CA ALA A 98 4.45 -4.11 -0.30
C ALA A 98 4.34 -5.55 -0.83
N GLU A 99 5.41 -6.09 -1.41
CA GLU A 99 5.50 -7.48 -1.88
C GLU A 99 5.31 -8.47 -0.73
N LEU A 100 6.02 -8.28 0.39
CA LEU A 100 5.86 -9.11 1.60
C LEU A 100 4.43 -9.08 2.16
N MET A 101 3.77 -7.90 2.16
CA MET A 101 2.37 -7.81 2.57
C MET A 101 1.45 -8.63 1.65
N ALA A 102 1.70 -8.58 0.33
CA ALA A 102 0.90 -9.31 -0.65
C ALA A 102 1.14 -10.81 -0.57
N GLU A 103 2.39 -11.28 -0.48
CA GLU A 103 2.76 -12.70 -0.42
C GLU A 103 2.23 -13.40 0.83
N HIS A 104 2.24 -12.69 1.96
CA HIS A 104 1.81 -13.24 3.26
C HIS A 104 0.38 -12.85 3.65
N GLU A 105 -0.38 -12.19 2.76
CA GLU A 105 -1.74 -11.71 3.01
C GLU A 105 -1.86 -10.85 4.28
N LEU A 106 -0.84 -10.00 4.54
CA LEU A 106 -0.76 -9.17 5.74
C LEU A 106 -1.31 -7.77 5.51
N HIS A 107 -2.06 -7.26 6.47
CA HIS A 107 -2.59 -5.90 6.45
C HIS A 107 -1.59 -4.82 6.87
N GLY A 108 -0.39 -5.23 7.29
CA GLY A 108 0.71 -4.36 7.66
C GLY A 108 1.89 -5.16 8.20
N LEU A 109 3.03 -4.50 8.36
CA LEU A 109 4.26 -5.09 8.86
C LEU A 109 4.80 -4.29 10.04
N ALA A 110 5.27 -5.01 11.05
CA ALA A 110 6.06 -4.43 12.11
C ALA A 110 7.44 -4.03 11.56
N VAL A 111 7.88 -2.84 11.91
CA VAL A 111 9.21 -2.34 11.58
C VAL A 111 10.08 -2.48 12.83
N VAL A 112 11.17 -3.20 12.69
CA VAL A 112 12.09 -3.49 13.81
C VAL A 112 13.47 -2.92 13.56
N ASP A 113 14.17 -2.59 14.64
CA ASP A 113 15.58 -2.20 14.58
C ASP A 113 16.52 -3.44 14.56
N SER A 114 17.83 -3.19 14.48
CA SER A 114 18.86 -4.22 14.50
C SER A 114 18.87 -5.08 15.77
N SER A 115 18.21 -4.64 16.84
CA SER A 115 18.02 -5.36 18.10
C SER A 115 16.68 -6.08 18.18
N ASN A 116 15.94 -6.16 17.07
CA ASN A 116 14.61 -6.73 16.97
C ASN A 116 13.56 -6.07 17.88
N ARG A 117 13.72 -4.77 18.17
CA ARG A 117 12.73 -3.98 18.89
C ARG A 117 11.80 -3.30 17.91
N LEU A 118 10.52 -3.27 18.24
CA LEU A 118 9.51 -2.58 17.44
C LEU A 118 9.78 -1.06 17.45
N VAL A 119 10.06 -0.49 16.27
CA VAL A 119 10.34 0.95 16.09
C VAL A 119 9.30 1.64 15.23
N GLY A 120 8.44 0.89 14.56
CA GLY A 120 7.39 1.44 13.73
C GLY A 120 6.44 0.37 13.20
N TYR A 121 5.46 0.83 12.44
CA TYR A 121 4.49 -0.04 11.76
C TYR A 121 4.13 0.57 10.41
N ILE A 122 4.02 -0.27 9.38
CA ILE A 122 3.62 0.17 8.06
C ILE A 122 2.43 -0.66 7.58
N THR A 123 1.40 -0.01 7.06
CA THR A 123 0.14 -0.65 6.63
C THR A 123 -0.04 -0.55 5.13
N HIS A 124 -0.88 -1.40 4.54
CA HIS A 124 -1.22 -1.27 3.13
C HIS A 124 -1.98 0.02 2.79
N ARG A 125 -2.64 0.66 3.74
CA ARG A 125 -3.16 2.01 3.54
C ARG A 125 -2.03 3.01 3.26
N ILE A 126 -0.94 2.92 4.04
CA ILE A 126 0.24 3.77 3.82
C ILE A 126 0.86 3.48 2.44
N MET A 127 0.87 2.21 1.97
CA MET A 127 1.33 1.88 0.62
C MET A 127 0.51 2.57 -0.47
N LEU A 128 -0.81 2.64 -0.31
CA LEU A 128 -1.67 3.38 -1.24
C LEU A 128 -1.38 4.90 -1.22
N ASP A 129 -1.16 5.47 -0.03
CA ASP A 129 -0.78 6.88 0.11
C ASP A 129 0.58 7.16 -0.55
N VAL A 130 1.54 6.24 -0.40
CA VAL A 130 2.85 6.31 -1.09
C VAL A 130 2.68 6.27 -2.61
N LEU A 131 1.87 5.34 -3.14
CA LEU A 131 1.59 5.25 -4.57
C LEU A 131 1.03 6.58 -5.12
N VAL A 132 0.07 7.17 -4.42
CA VAL A 132 -0.53 8.47 -4.81
C VAL A 132 0.51 9.58 -4.79
N GLU A 133 1.40 9.58 -3.79
CA GLU A 133 2.46 10.57 -3.65
C GLU A 133 3.52 10.42 -4.75
N GLU A 134 3.99 9.20 -5.03
CA GLU A 134 4.97 8.93 -6.08
C GLU A 134 4.44 9.26 -7.47
N MET A 135 3.14 9.01 -7.71
CA MET A 135 2.47 9.44 -8.94
C MET A 135 2.26 10.95 -9.02
N GLY A 136 2.60 11.70 -7.97
CA GLY A 136 2.55 13.15 -7.92
C GLY A 136 1.14 13.74 -7.99
N LEU A 137 0.08 12.98 -7.64
CA LEU A 137 -1.31 13.42 -7.81
C LEU A 137 -1.58 14.75 -7.09
N HIS A 138 -1.05 14.91 -5.88
CA HIS A 138 -1.26 16.11 -5.06
C HIS A 138 -0.39 17.31 -5.47
N ARG A 139 0.56 17.13 -6.39
CA ARG A 139 1.40 18.22 -6.92
C ARG A 139 0.79 18.91 -8.12
N GLY A 140 -0.39 18.47 -8.58
CA GLY A 140 -1.08 19.04 -9.74
C GLY A 140 -0.45 18.63 -11.08
N GLY A 141 -0.65 19.47 -12.09
CA GLY A 141 -0.21 19.21 -13.45
C GLY A 141 -1.08 18.18 -14.18
N LYS A 142 -0.70 17.86 -15.40
CA LYS A 142 -1.42 16.92 -16.28
C LYS A 142 -0.66 15.62 -16.45
N ARG A 143 -1.41 14.51 -16.55
CA ARG A 143 -0.89 13.18 -16.77
C ARG A 143 -1.12 12.76 -18.22
N PHE A 144 -0.10 12.14 -18.84
CA PHE A 144 -0.23 11.44 -20.11
C PHE A 144 0.57 10.14 -20.07
N ALA A 145 0.29 9.24 -21.00
CA ALA A 145 1.04 8.00 -21.15
C ALA A 145 1.28 7.72 -22.63
N ILE A 146 2.42 7.09 -22.91
CA ILE A 146 2.81 6.65 -24.24
C ILE A 146 3.17 5.17 -24.22
N GLU A 147 2.85 4.48 -25.29
CA GLU A 147 3.24 3.09 -25.54
C GLU A 147 4.22 3.03 -26.70
N PHE A 148 5.22 2.16 -26.57
CA PHE A 148 6.22 1.93 -27.61
C PHE A 148 6.88 0.55 -27.42
N LYS A 149 7.56 0.06 -28.47
CA LYS A 149 8.44 -1.11 -28.32
C LYS A 149 9.63 -0.75 -27.45
N ASP A 150 9.91 -1.59 -26.45
CA ASP A 150 11.00 -1.31 -25.50
C ASP A 150 12.34 -1.17 -26.23
N ARG A 151 13.00 -0.05 -25.99
CA ARG A 151 14.32 0.29 -26.52
C ARG A 151 15.03 1.31 -25.63
N PRO A 152 16.36 1.27 -25.55
CA PRO A 152 17.12 2.26 -24.80
C PRO A 152 16.87 3.69 -25.31
N GLY A 153 16.88 4.65 -24.39
CA GLY A 153 16.88 6.08 -24.68
C GLY A 153 15.50 6.76 -24.77
N VAL A 154 14.38 6.02 -24.77
CA VAL A 154 13.04 6.63 -24.91
C VAL A 154 12.74 7.62 -23.77
N MET A 155 13.08 7.27 -22.53
CA MET A 155 12.91 8.18 -21.40
C MET A 155 13.69 9.49 -21.64
N ALA A 156 14.93 9.42 -22.13
CA ALA A 156 15.75 10.59 -22.40
C ALA A 156 15.17 11.44 -23.56
N GLU A 157 14.66 10.81 -24.62
CA GLU A 157 14.02 11.49 -25.75
C GLU A 157 12.79 12.28 -25.30
N VAL A 158 11.90 11.64 -24.53
CA VAL A 158 10.68 12.29 -24.02
C VAL A 158 11.02 13.39 -23.01
N SER A 159 11.98 13.11 -22.12
CA SER A 159 12.43 14.11 -21.14
C SER A 159 13.01 15.34 -21.81
N LYS A 160 13.77 15.15 -22.90
CA LYS A 160 14.29 16.27 -23.68
C LYS A 160 13.20 17.13 -24.32
N ILE A 161 12.19 16.50 -24.92
CA ILE A 161 11.04 17.22 -25.50
C ILE A 161 10.39 18.11 -24.45
N ILE A 162 10.11 17.58 -23.27
CA ILE A 162 9.43 18.28 -22.19
C ILE A 162 10.29 19.40 -21.63
N SER A 163 11.60 19.12 -21.42
CA SER A 163 12.58 20.10 -20.94
C SER A 163 12.80 21.25 -21.91
N ASP A 164 12.89 20.97 -23.24
CA ASP A 164 13.04 21.99 -24.27
C ASP A 164 11.82 22.96 -24.33
N MET A 165 10.67 22.52 -23.80
CA MET A 165 9.46 23.36 -23.66
C MET A 165 9.43 24.14 -22.32
N GLY A 166 10.47 23.99 -21.47
CA GLY A 166 10.52 24.66 -20.16
C GLY A 166 9.56 24.07 -19.13
N ILE A 167 9.09 22.82 -19.33
CA ILE A 167 8.10 22.17 -18.46
C ILE A 167 8.80 21.23 -17.49
N ASN A 168 8.45 21.31 -16.20
CA ASN A 168 8.98 20.41 -15.17
C ASN A 168 8.21 19.10 -15.08
N PHE A 169 8.96 18.03 -14.77
CA PHE A 169 8.38 16.74 -14.36
C PHE A 169 7.87 16.80 -12.92
N VAL A 170 6.75 16.15 -12.69
CA VAL A 170 6.20 15.88 -11.37
C VAL A 170 6.48 14.42 -11.00
N SER A 171 6.21 13.50 -11.93
CA SER A 171 6.52 12.07 -11.79
C SER A 171 6.72 11.42 -13.15
N ALA A 172 7.46 10.30 -13.15
CA ALA A 172 7.59 9.42 -14.30
C ALA A 172 7.66 7.97 -13.81
N SER A 173 6.95 7.08 -14.48
CA SER A 173 6.98 5.64 -14.20
C SER A 173 6.86 4.83 -15.48
N SER A 174 7.33 3.59 -15.44
CA SER A 174 7.24 2.67 -16.57
C SER A 174 6.63 1.35 -16.11
N PHE A 175 5.89 0.71 -17.01
CA PHE A 175 5.42 -0.65 -16.84
C PHE A 175 5.25 -1.33 -18.20
N TYR A 176 5.19 -2.66 -18.19
CA TYR A 176 5.12 -3.45 -19.41
C TYR A 176 3.70 -3.95 -19.66
N HIS A 177 3.30 -3.95 -20.93
CA HIS A 177 2.06 -4.54 -21.39
C HIS A 177 2.38 -5.41 -22.63
N GLY A 178 2.46 -6.72 -22.45
CA GLY A 178 3.02 -7.64 -23.44
C GLY A 178 4.47 -7.28 -23.73
N ASP A 179 4.80 -7.14 -25.01
CA ASP A 179 6.14 -6.78 -25.49
C ASP A 179 6.40 -5.27 -25.55
N ASN A 180 5.40 -4.47 -25.15
CA ASN A 180 5.48 -3.02 -25.19
C ASN A 180 5.76 -2.45 -23.80
N CYS A 181 6.51 -1.35 -23.77
CA CYS A 181 6.68 -0.52 -22.59
C CYS A 181 5.70 0.65 -22.63
N ILE A 182 5.07 0.92 -21.49
CA ILE A 182 4.24 2.11 -21.30
C ILE A 182 4.95 3.04 -20.31
N LEU A 183 5.25 4.25 -20.77
CA LEU A 183 5.73 5.34 -19.90
C LEU A 183 4.58 6.25 -19.54
N VAL A 184 4.45 6.51 -18.26
CA VAL A 184 3.47 7.43 -17.67
C VAL A 184 4.20 8.62 -17.12
N PHE A 185 3.81 9.80 -17.53
CA PHE A 185 4.37 11.05 -17.07
C PHE A 185 3.28 11.92 -16.44
N ARG A 186 3.66 12.63 -15.41
CA ARG A 186 2.95 13.80 -14.91
C ARG A 186 3.87 15.00 -15.03
N VAL A 187 3.38 16.07 -15.63
CA VAL A 187 4.16 17.28 -15.96
C VAL A 187 3.43 18.53 -15.49
N GLN A 188 4.18 19.55 -15.15
CA GLN A 188 3.64 20.80 -14.62
C GLN A 188 3.18 21.73 -15.75
N THR A 189 2.04 21.38 -16.33
CA THR A 189 1.39 22.17 -17.38
C THR A 189 -0.14 22.09 -17.23
N GLU A 190 -0.84 23.08 -17.75
CA GLU A 190 -2.30 23.06 -17.90
C GLU A 190 -2.75 22.54 -19.26
N ASP A 191 -1.87 22.54 -20.26
CA ASP A 191 -2.15 22.10 -21.62
C ASP A 191 -1.11 21.08 -22.10
N LEU A 192 -1.58 19.87 -22.42
CA LEU A 192 -0.77 18.79 -22.99
C LEU A 192 -0.68 18.82 -24.52
N THR A 193 -1.54 19.60 -25.19
CA THR A 193 -1.68 19.59 -26.65
C THR A 193 -0.34 19.72 -27.39
N PRO A 194 0.57 20.64 -27.03
CA PRO A 194 1.85 20.77 -27.70
C PRO A 194 2.75 19.54 -27.53
N ILE A 195 2.79 18.97 -26.32
CA ILE A 195 3.57 17.76 -26.00
C ILE A 195 3.07 16.58 -26.81
N LEU A 196 1.75 16.33 -26.74
CA LEU A 196 1.13 15.19 -27.43
C LEU A 196 1.27 15.29 -28.97
N LYS A 197 1.26 16.51 -29.54
CA LYS A 197 1.49 16.72 -30.95
C LYS A 197 2.89 16.25 -31.35
N ILE A 198 3.94 16.72 -30.65
CA ILE A 198 5.32 16.34 -30.92
C ILE A 198 5.54 14.83 -30.75
N LEU A 199 4.95 14.22 -29.72
CA LEU A 199 5.05 12.79 -29.49
C LEU A 199 4.42 11.97 -30.63
N LYS A 200 3.24 12.39 -31.10
CA LYS A 200 2.58 11.78 -32.28
C LYS A 200 3.42 11.91 -33.55
N GLU A 201 4.00 13.08 -33.80
CA GLU A 201 4.89 13.32 -34.94
C GLU A 201 6.15 12.42 -34.92
N ARG A 202 6.56 12.00 -33.71
CA ARG A 202 7.66 11.04 -33.51
C ARG A 202 7.21 9.58 -33.43
N ASN A 203 5.97 9.28 -33.83
CA ASN A 203 5.38 7.94 -33.87
C ASN A 203 5.23 7.27 -32.49
N TYR A 204 5.10 8.03 -31.41
CA TYR A 204 4.69 7.50 -30.13
C TYR A 204 3.18 7.29 -30.09
N ASN A 205 2.75 6.11 -29.62
CA ASN A 205 1.33 5.82 -29.42
C ASN A 205 0.86 6.43 -28.09
N ILE A 206 -0.14 7.31 -28.14
CA ILE A 206 -0.67 7.95 -26.94
C ILE A 206 -1.70 7.02 -26.31
N VAL A 207 -1.47 6.63 -25.05
CA VAL A 207 -2.39 5.81 -24.28
C VAL A 207 -3.40 6.70 -23.55
N GLY A 208 -4.64 6.67 -24.02
CA GLY A 208 -5.75 7.45 -23.46
C GLY A 208 -7.04 6.63 -23.44
N PRO A 209 -8.19 7.23 -23.09
CA PRO A 209 -9.46 6.53 -23.06
C PRO A 209 -9.83 5.83 -24.38
N GLU A 210 -9.47 6.43 -25.51
CA GLU A 210 -9.71 5.89 -26.85
C GLU A 210 -8.92 4.60 -27.14
N TYR A 211 -7.75 4.46 -26.54
CA TYR A 211 -6.92 3.25 -26.61
C TYR A 211 -7.68 2.03 -26.09
N PHE A 212 -8.35 2.16 -24.97
CA PHE A 212 -9.12 1.07 -24.35
C PHE A 212 -10.41 0.76 -25.11
N ALA A 213 -11.05 1.76 -25.71
CA ALA A 213 -12.26 1.56 -26.52
C ALA A 213 -11.99 0.64 -27.73
N GLN A 214 -10.80 0.71 -28.32
CA GLN A 214 -10.40 -0.15 -29.43
C GLN A 214 -9.99 -1.56 -28.95
N THR A 215 -9.29 -1.66 -27.85
CA THR A 215 -8.74 -2.93 -27.33
C THR A 215 -9.84 -3.80 -26.68
N TRP A 216 -10.76 -3.22 -25.92
CA TRP A 216 -11.81 -3.97 -25.21
C TRP A 216 -13.00 -4.33 -26.08
N SER A 217 -13.22 -3.68 -27.22
CA SER A 217 -14.21 -4.10 -28.21
C SER A 217 -13.84 -5.37 -28.96
N GLN A 218 -12.55 -5.77 -28.92
CA GLN A 218 -12.06 -7.02 -29.55
C GLN A 218 -12.07 -8.23 -28.60
N THR A 219 -12.39 -8.04 -27.32
CA THR A 219 -12.37 -9.11 -26.28
C THR A 219 -13.79 -9.58 -25.93
N LYS A 220 -14.79 -9.17 -26.69
CA LYS A 220 -16.16 -9.70 -26.70
C LYS A 220 -16.41 -10.50 -27.96
#